data_7de618eaf429d8ad4b93b13b58790902
#
_entry.id   7de618eaf429d8ad4b93b13b58790902
#
_cell.length_a   1.000
_cell.length_b   1.000
_cell.length_c   1.000
_cell.angle_alpha   90.00
_cell.angle_beta   90.00
_cell.angle_gamma   90.00
#
_symmetry.space_group_name_H-M   'P 1'
#
loop_
_entity.id
_entity.type
_entity.pdbx_description
1 polymer ?
#
loop_
_entity_poly.entity_id
_entity_poly.type
_entity_poly.pdbx_seq_one_letter_code
_entity_poly.pdbx_strand_id
1 'polypeptide(L)'
;MASILMCARSRNVHRRVLQLSANDGDTWGMPRRAPELIEAPPRGCHASMVSTPSGRTLFFSSPASHMAREKLTLRRSDDGGLTWPRSQLLWDGPAAYSSMRLLPDGAHLGVLYERGENARAFFAASIVFERVKLGEGTGLGALADES
;
A
#
# COMPACT_ATOMS: atom_id res chain seq x y z
N MET A 1 9.33 1.07 23.62
CA MET A 1 9.68 1.87 22.43
C MET A 1 8.94 1.28 21.24
N ALA A 2 8.29 2.12 20.44
CA ALA A 2 7.58 1.66 19.27
C ALA A 2 8.52 1.61 18.05
N SER A 3 8.25 0.66 17.15
CA SER A 3 8.91 0.63 15.85
C SER A 3 8.09 1.42 14.84
N ILE A 4 8.74 2.25 14.03
CA ILE A 4 8.13 3.07 13.00
C ILE A 4 8.70 2.67 11.65
N LEU A 5 7.84 2.26 10.72
CA LEU A 5 8.23 2.02 9.34
C LEU A 5 7.84 3.21 8.46
N MET A 6 8.83 3.89 7.91
CA MET A 6 8.64 4.94 6.92
C MET A 6 8.64 4.35 5.52
N CYS A 7 7.66 4.76 4.70
CA CYS A 7 7.54 4.37 3.31
C CYS A 7 7.61 5.61 2.42
N ALA A 8 8.76 5.83 1.80
CA ALA A 8 9.02 7.03 1.02
C ALA A 8 8.77 6.80 -0.48
N ARG A 9 8.13 7.81 -1.09
CA ARG A 9 8.02 7.91 -2.54
C ARG A 9 9.39 8.23 -3.15
N SER A 10 9.75 7.51 -4.19
CA SER A 10 10.99 7.75 -4.94
C SER A 10 10.70 8.30 -6.34
N ARG A 11 11.46 9.33 -6.75
CA ARG A 11 11.37 9.90 -8.10
C ARG A 11 12.31 9.25 -9.11
N ASN A 12 13.38 8.62 -8.61
CA ASN A 12 14.49 8.17 -9.45
C ASN A 12 14.60 6.65 -9.56
N VAL A 13 13.86 5.92 -8.73
CA VAL A 13 13.82 4.47 -8.75
C VAL A 13 12.36 4.02 -8.74
N HIS A 14 12.00 3.09 -9.61
CA HIS A 14 10.62 2.62 -9.76
C HIS A 14 10.21 1.66 -8.63
N ARG A 15 10.63 1.95 -7.40
CA ARG A 15 10.34 1.17 -6.18
C ARG A 15 10.25 2.07 -4.98
N ARG A 16 9.41 1.70 -4.02
CA ARG A 16 9.36 2.35 -2.70
C ARG A 16 10.66 2.16 -1.95
N VAL A 17 11.00 3.19 -1.19
CA VAL A 17 12.10 3.14 -0.23
C VAL A 17 11.50 3.04 1.16
N LEU A 18 11.91 2.02 1.90
CA LEU A 18 11.49 1.77 3.27
C LEU A 18 12.65 2.02 4.22
N GLN A 19 12.34 2.56 5.39
CA GLN A 19 13.31 2.79 6.45
C GLN A 19 12.65 2.55 7.80
N LEU A 20 13.33 1.81 8.67
CA LEU A 20 12.81 1.43 9.99
C LEU A 20 13.52 2.23 11.08
N SER A 21 12.74 2.75 12.01
CA SER A 21 13.20 3.18 13.33
C SER A 21 12.73 2.17 14.37
N ALA A 22 13.60 1.79 15.29
CA ALA A 22 13.28 0.91 16.40
C ALA A 22 13.13 1.66 17.74
N ASN A 23 13.21 2.99 17.73
CA ASN A 23 13.23 3.84 18.91
C ASN A 23 12.41 5.12 18.72
N ASP A 24 11.14 4.97 18.40
CA ASP A 24 10.16 6.06 18.30
C ASP A 24 10.53 7.17 17.28
N GLY A 25 11.43 6.90 16.34
CA GLY A 25 11.85 7.85 15.32
C GLY A 25 13.13 8.61 15.63
N ASP A 26 13.78 8.37 16.77
CA ASP A 26 15.03 9.06 17.16
C ASP A 26 16.18 8.76 16.21
N THR A 27 16.31 7.49 15.82
CA THR A 27 17.28 7.06 14.82
C THR A 27 16.65 6.16 13.77
N TRP A 28 17.23 6.14 12.59
CA TRP A 28 16.73 5.40 11.44
C TRP A 28 17.80 4.46 10.90
N GLY A 29 17.42 3.22 10.64
CA GLY A 29 18.27 2.24 9.99
C GLY A 29 18.58 2.61 8.53
N MET A 30 19.31 1.75 7.84
CA MET A 30 19.63 1.96 6.42
C MET A 30 18.37 1.88 5.54
N PRO A 31 18.19 2.81 4.60
CA PRO A 31 17.08 2.75 3.66
C PRO A 31 17.23 1.54 2.74
N ARG A 32 16.12 0.85 2.48
CA ARG A 32 16.06 -0.28 1.55
C ARG A 32 14.96 -0.10 0.51
N ARG A 33 15.16 -0.66 -0.66
CA ARG A 33 14.12 -0.73 -1.69
C ARG A 33 13.22 -1.93 -1.43
N ALA A 34 11.91 -1.77 -1.65
CA ALA A 34 10.95 -2.87 -1.63
C ALA A 34 10.66 -3.30 -3.08
N PRO A 35 11.16 -4.45 -3.54
CA PRO A 35 11.06 -4.87 -4.94
C PRO A 35 9.60 -5.00 -5.42
N GLU A 36 8.71 -5.42 -4.52
CA GLU A 36 7.30 -5.65 -4.81
C GLU A 36 6.49 -4.34 -4.84
N LEU A 37 6.96 -3.28 -4.18
CA LEU A 37 6.27 -2.00 -4.10
C LEU A 37 6.68 -1.09 -5.27
N ILE A 38 5.98 -1.24 -6.39
CA ILE A 38 6.24 -0.51 -7.62
C ILE A 38 5.88 0.97 -7.46
N GLU A 39 6.71 1.84 -8.00
CA GLU A 39 6.47 3.26 -8.16
C GLU A 39 6.09 3.57 -9.60
N ALA A 40 4.84 3.99 -9.80
CA ALA A 40 4.34 4.35 -11.13
C ALA A 40 5.06 5.59 -11.69
N PRO A 41 5.46 5.57 -12.97
CA PRO A 41 6.08 6.74 -13.61
C PRO A 41 5.10 7.92 -13.76
N PRO A 42 5.60 9.13 -14.06
CA PRO A 42 7.02 9.47 -14.22
C PRO A 42 7.75 9.79 -12.91
N ARG A 43 7.06 9.98 -11.80
CA ARG A 43 7.64 10.47 -10.54
C ARG A 43 7.11 9.76 -9.30
N GLY A 44 6.66 8.52 -9.47
CA GLY A 44 5.95 7.81 -8.42
C GLY A 44 4.55 8.37 -8.15
N CYS A 45 3.85 7.81 -7.18
CA CYS A 45 2.51 8.23 -6.80
C CYS A 45 2.38 8.30 -5.28
N HIS A 46 1.39 9.03 -4.80
CA HIS A 46 0.97 8.92 -3.41
C HIS A 46 0.51 7.49 -3.14
N ALA A 47 0.69 7.03 -1.92
CA ALA A 47 0.31 5.71 -1.46
C ALA A 47 -0.14 5.77 -0.01
N SER A 48 -0.83 4.74 0.43
CA SER A 48 -1.22 4.60 1.83
C SER A 48 -0.64 3.32 2.41
N MET A 49 -0.28 3.38 3.68
CA MET A 49 0.16 2.21 4.45
C MET A 49 -0.53 2.21 5.80
N VAL A 50 -1.02 1.06 6.22
CA VAL A 50 -1.66 0.85 7.52
C VAL A 50 -1.20 -0.47 8.10
N SER A 51 -1.05 -0.52 9.43
CA SER A 51 -0.71 -1.74 10.16
C SER A 51 -1.89 -2.24 10.97
N THR A 52 -1.89 -3.53 11.28
CA THR A 52 -2.67 -4.07 12.39
C THR A 52 -2.11 -3.56 13.74
N PRO A 53 -2.86 -3.68 14.84
CA PRO A 53 -2.39 -3.24 16.16
C PRO A 53 -1.06 -3.86 16.59
N SER A 54 -0.79 -5.11 16.24
CA SER A 54 0.50 -5.77 16.50
C SER A 54 1.68 -5.16 15.73
N GLY A 55 1.41 -4.41 14.65
CA GLY A 55 2.44 -3.90 13.76
C GLY A 55 3.10 -4.95 12.86
N ARG A 56 2.74 -6.22 12.98
CA ARG A 56 3.33 -7.31 12.21
C ARG A 56 2.76 -7.39 10.80
N THR A 57 1.44 -7.27 10.67
CA THR A 57 0.76 -7.26 9.37
C THR A 57 0.59 -5.83 8.90
N LEU A 58 1.06 -5.57 7.69
CA LEU A 58 0.97 -4.28 7.03
C LEU A 58 0.22 -4.40 5.71
N PHE A 59 -0.53 -3.38 5.38
CA PHE A 59 -1.17 -3.21 4.08
C PHE A 59 -0.65 -1.96 3.39
N PHE A 60 -0.50 -2.03 2.09
CA PHE A 60 -0.01 -0.94 1.26
C PHE A 60 -0.86 -0.83 0.00
N SER A 61 -1.26 0.39 -0.39
CA SER A 61 -2.00 0.66 -1.62
C SER A 61 -1.30 1.68 -2.49
N SER A 62 -1.14 1.37 -3.76
CA SER A 62 -0.63 2.30 -4.77
C SER A 62 -0.95 1.80 -6.19
N PRO A 63 -0.90 2.68 -7.21
CA PRO A 63 -0.80 2.24 -8.60
C PRO A 63 0.44 1.36 -8.79
N ALA A 64 0.26 0.19 -9.41
CA ALA A 64 1.29 -0.85 -9.51
C ALA A 64 1.69 -1.16 -10.97
N SER A 65 1.72 -0.15 -11.82
CA SER A 65 2.17 -0.26 -13.22
C SER A 65 3.53 0.40 -13.41
N HIS A 66 4.34 -0.20 -14.30
CA HIS A 66 5.59 0.41 -14.77
C HIS A 66 5.39 1.44 -15.88
N MET A 67 4.18 1.57 -16.40
CA MET A 67 3.88 2.39 -17.58
C MET A 67 3.21 3.71 -17.21
N ALA A 68 2.28 3.69 -16.25
CA ALA A 68 1.45 4.84 -15.88
C ALA A 68 0.91 4.71 -14.45
N ARG A 69 0.20 5.73 -13.98
CA ARG A 69 -0.60 5.66 -12.75
C ARG A 69 -1.90 4.91 -13.02
N GLU A 70 -1.84 3.61 -12.93
CA GLU A 70 -2.91 2.66 -13.16
C GLU A 70 -2.70 1.40 -12.32
N LYS A 71 -3.67 0.48 -12.34
CA LYS A 71 -3.62 -0.79 -11.61
C LYS A 71 -3.48 -0.58 -10.11
N LEU A 72 -4.46 0.13 -9.52
CA LEU A 72 -4.48 0.28 -8.06
C LEU A 72 -4.49 -1.09 -7.40
N THR A 73 -3.42 -1.37 -6.67
CA THR A 73 -3.18 -2.68 -6.07
C THR A 73 -2.97 -2.54 -4.57
N LEU A 74 -3.65 -3.38 -3.81
CA LEU A 74 -3.34 -3.64 -2.42
C LEU A 74 -2.24 -4.68 -2.31
N ARG A 75 -1.33 -4.49 -1.37
CA ARG A 75 -0.32 -5.47 -1.01
C ARG A 75 -0.33 -5.70 0.49
N ARG A 76 0.05 -6.91 0.90
CA ARG A 76 0.15 -7.29 2.29
C ARG A 76 1.53 -7.85 2.60
N SER A 77 2.05 -7.43 3.73
CA SER A 77 3.21 -7.98 4.41
C SER A 77 2.78 -8.61 5.72
N ASP A 78 3.33 -9.76 6.08
CA ASP A 78 3.11 -10.43 7.36
C ASP A 78 4.38 -10.49 8.22
N ASP A 79 5.41 -9.76 7.84
CA ASP A 79 6.74 -9.75 8.44
C ASP A 79 7.25 -8.34 8.77
N GLY A 80 6.33 -7.42 9.09
CA GLY A 80 6.69 -6.04 9.45
C GLY A 80 7.20 -5.21 8.27
N GLY A 81 6.81 -5.56 7.04
CA GLY A 81 7.18 -4.85 5.83
C GLY A 81 8.48 -5.33 5.18
N LEU A 82 9.05 -6.46 5.62
CA LEU A 82 10.26 -7.02 4.99
C LEU A 82 9.97 -7.53 3.58
N THR A 83 8.88 -8.28 3.41
CA THR A 83 8.40 -8.77 2.10
C THR A 83 6.91 -8.47 1.91
N TRP A 84 6.44 -8.46 0.64
CA TRP A 84 5.06 -8.12 0.27
C TRP A 84 4.50 -9.14 -0.74
N PRO A 85 4.40 -10.43 -0.36
CA PRO A 85 4.10 -11.51 -1.31
C PRO A 85 2.64 -11.55 -1.75
N ARG A 86 1.72 -11.00 -0.95
CA ARG A 86 0.28 -11.04 -1.23
C ARG A 86 -0.18 -9.76 -1.90
N SER A 87 -1.08 -9.87 -2.87
CA SER A 87 -1.64 -8.70 -3.55
C SER A 87 -3.05 -8.96 -4.06
N GLN A 88 -3.81 -7.86 -4.16
CA GLN A 88 -5.14 -7.84 -4.76
C GLN A 88 -5.27 -6.58 -5.61
N LEU A 89 -5.62 -6.76 -6.88
CA LEU A 89 -5.95 -5.66 -7.78
C LEU A 89 -7.35 -5.15 -7.42
N LEU A 90 -7.48 -3.85 -7.16
CA LEU A 90 -8.76 -3.19 -6.92
C LEU A 90 -9.33 -2.59 -8.20
N TRP A 91 -8.48 -1.95 -8.98
CA TRP A 91 -8.90 -1.28 -10.21
C TRP A 91 -7.80 -1.42 -11.27
N ASP A 92 -8.15 -1.94 -12.45
CA ASP A 92 -7.17 -2.17 -13.54
C ASP A 92 -6.89 -0.92 -14.38
N GLY A 93 -7.78 0.08 -14.35
CA GLY A 93 -7.65 1.32 -15.11
C GLY A 93 -6.80 2.38 -14.38
N PRO A 94 -6.85 3.64 -14.91
CA PRO A 94 -6.14 4.77 -14.33
C PRO A 94 -6.54 4.98 -12.87
N ALA A 95 -5.54 5.16 -12.00
CA ALA A 95 -5.72 5.43 -10.58
C ALA A 95 -4.55 6.27 -10.07
N ALA A 96 -4.76 7.06 -9.03
CA ALA A 96 -3.70 7.88 -8.49
C ALA A 96 -3.59 7.76 -6.97
N TYR A 97 -4.09 8.71 -6.20
CA TYR A 97 -3.90 8.76 -4.77
C TYR A 97 -4.86 7.81 -4.05
N SER A 98 -4.41 7.30 -2.93
CA SER A 98 -5.22 6.43 -2.08
C SER A 98 -4.98 6.68 -0.61
N SER A 99 -5.98 6.39 0.21
CA SER A 99 -5.91 6.40 1.66
C SER A 99 -6.61 5.17 2.19
N MET A 100 -6.06 4.54 3.21
CA MET A 100 -6.60 3.31 3.79
C MET A 100 -6.75 3.39 5.30
N ARG A 101 -7.66 2.60 5.80
CA ARG A 101 -7.79 2.32 7.23
C ARG A 101 -8.29 0.89 7.45
N LEU A 102 -7.76 0.22 8.45
CA LEU A 102 -8.38 -0.99 8.99
C LEU A 102 -9.71 -0.59 9.66
N LEU A 103 -10.81 -1.23 9.26
CA LEU A 103 -12.11 -0.92 9.82
C LEU A 103 -12.27 -1.52 11.22
N PRO A 104 -13.17 -0.96 12.07
CA PRO A 104 -13.34 -1.41 13.45
C PRO A 104 -13.76 -2.87 13.60
N ASP A 105 -14.31 -3.48 12.55
CA ASP A 105 -14.67 -4.90 12.55
C ASP A 105 -13.46 -5.85 12.42
N GLY A 106 -12.25 -5.30 12.22
CA GLY A 106 -11.02 -6.07 12.07
C GLY A 106 -10.96 -6.96 10.82
N ALA A 107 -12.04 -7.03 10.06
CA ALA A 107 -12.19 -7.94 8.93
C ALA A 107 -12.14 -7.24 7.56
N HIS A 108 -12.11 -5.92 7.55
CA HIS A 108 -12.13 -5.14 6.31
C HIS A 108 -11.12 -3.98 6.35
N LEU A 109 -10.58 -3.67 5.17
CA LEU A 109 -9.93 -2.39 4.88
C LEU A 109 -10.95 -1.46 4.22
N GLY A 110 -11.07 -0.23 4.72
CA GLY A 110 -11.67 0.87 3.98
C GLY A 110 -10.58 1.50 3.11
N VAL A 111 -10.83 1.58 1.81
CA VAL A 111 -9.90 2.16 0.83
C VAL A 111 -10.61 3.28 0.09
N LEU A 112 -10.09 4.49 0.22
CA LEU A 112 -10.52 5.65 -0.56
C LEU A 112 -9.47 5.92 -1.63
N TYR A 113 -9.88 6.05 -2.89
CA TYR A 113 -8.92 6.26 -3.97
C TYR A 113 -9.47 7.05 -5.15
N GLU A 114 -8.56 7.69 -5.87
CA GLU A 114 -8.84 8.37 -7.12
C GLU A 114 -8.89 7.36 -8.26
N ARG A 115 -9.99 7.38 -9.02
CA ARG A 115 -10.26 6.50 -10.17
C ARG A 115 -10.46 7.31 -11.42
N GLY A 116 -9.72 6.98 -12.47
CA GLY A 116 -9.90 7.51 -13.82
C GLY A 116 -10.69 6.55 -14.72
N GLU A 117 -11.32 7.06 -15.76
CA GLU A 117 -12.13 6.29 -16.70
C GLU A 117 -11.35 5.87 -17.94
N ASN A 118 -10.35 6.65 -18.35
CA ASN A 118 -9.54 6.35 -19.52
C ASN A 118 -8.08 6.79 -19.33
N ALA A 119 -7.17 6.11 -20.04
CA ALA A 119 -5.74 6.32 -19.91
C ALA A 119 -5.24 7.71 -20.32
N ARG A 120 -6.05 8.50 -21.01
CA ARG A 120 -5.72 9.86 -21.46
C ARG A 120 -6.14 10.93 -20.45
N ALA A 121 -7.05 10.61 -19.55
CA ALA A 121 -7.44 11.50 -18.47
C ALA A 121 -6.45 11.39 -17.32
N PHE A 122 -5.48 12.28 -17.28
CA PHE A 122 -4.50 12.36 -16.18
C PHE A 122 -5.14 12.72 -14.83
N PHE A 123 -6.43 13.04 -14.83
CA PHE A 123 -7.19 13.43 -13.65
C PHE A 123 -8.17 12.33 -13.26
N ALA A 124 -8.29 12.12 -11.95
CA ALA A 124 -9.32 11.27 -11.39
C ALA A 124 -10.70 11.77 -11.82
N ALA A 125 -11.49 10.89 -12.44
CA ALA A 125 -12.88 11.20 -12.79
C ALA A 125 -13.79 11.09 -11.55
N SER A 126 -13.39 10.28 -10.57
CA SER A 126 -14.15 10.04 -9.35
C SER A 126 -13.24 9.68 -8.18
N ILE A 127 -13.76 9.88 -6.98
CA ILE A 127 -13.22 9.32 -5.74
C ILE A 127 -14.12 8.16 -5.33
N VAL A 128 -13.52 6.99 -5.15
CA VAL A 128 -14.23 5.75 -4.81
C VAL A 128 -13.87 5.34 -3.39
N PHE A 129 -14.88 4.95 -2.62
CA PHE A 129 -14.69 4.23 -1.36
C PHE A 129 -15.04 2.77 -1.55
N GLU A 130 -14.13 1.88 -1.17
CA GLU A 130 -14.31 0.43 -1.27
C GLU A 130 -14.05 -0.23 0.09
N ARG A 131 -14.92 -1.16 0.48
CA ARG A 131 -14.69 -2.08 1.61
C ARG A 131 -14.09 -3.36 1.09
N VAL A 132 -12.82 -3.57 1.37
CA VAL A 132 -12.10 -4.76 0.94
C VAL A 132 -12.07 -5.77 2.08
N LYS A 133 -12.69 -6.93 1.86
CA LYS A 133 -12.70 -8.02 2.84
C LYS A 133 -11.31 -8.64 2.95
N LEU A 134 -10.88 -8.87 4.19
CA LEU A 134 -9.72 -9.67 4.53
C LEU A 134 -10.21 -11.08 4.86
N GLY A 135 -9.68 -12.11 4.20
CA GLY A 135 -10.16 -13.47 4.43
C GLY A 135 -9.59 -14.49 3.46
N GLU A 136 -9.86 -15.74 3.74
CA GLU A 136 -9.54 -16.84 2.83
C GLU A 136 -10.23 -16.63 1.47
N GLY A 137 -9.54 -17.03 0.41
CA GLY A 137 -10.02 -16.85 -0.97
C GLY A 137 -9.84 -15.44 -1.54
N THR A 138 -9.36 -14.47 -0.76
CA THR A 138 -8.94 -13.16 -1.27
C THR A 138 -7.45 -13.15 -1.58
N GLY A 139 -7.01 -12.31 -2.53
CA GLY A 139 -5.58 -12.15 -2.82
C GLY A 139 -4.75 -11.68 -1.62
N LEU A 140 -5.40 -11.18 -0.57
CA LEU A 140 -4.76 -10.72 0.67
C LEU A 140 -4.78 -11.78 1.79
N GLY A 141 -5.65 -12.78 1.74
CA GLY A 141 -5.81 -13.81 2.77
C GLY A 141 -6.42 -13.31 4.08
N ALA A 142 -6.73 -14.22 4.99
CA ALA A 142 -7.19 -13.90 6.34
C ALA A 142 -6.08 -13.28 7.19
N LEU A 143 -6.44 -12.42 8.17
CA LEU A 143 -5.52 -12.06 9.24
C LEU A 143 -5.24 -13.31 10.08
N ALA A 144 -3.99 -13.54 10.47
CA ALA A 144 -3.69 -14.51 11.50
C ALA A 144 -4.30 -14.00 12.83
N ASP A 145 -4.80 -14.92 13.66
CA ASP A 145 -5.23 -14.56 15.00
C ASP A 145 -4.06 -13.90 15.73
N GLU A 146 -4.26 -12.61 16.06
CA GLU A 146 -3.29 -11.81 16.82
C GLU A 146 -3.59 -12.04 18.33
N SER A 147 -3.43 -13.31 18.77
CA SER A 147 -3.49 -13.67 20.21
C SER A 147 -2.17 -13.38 20.90
#